data_0888c7d5fb804fb53b72662bedfd81e3
#
_entry.id   0888c7d5fb804fb53b72662bedfd81e3
#
_cell.length_a   1.000
_cell.length_b   1.000
_cell.length_c   1.000
_cell.angle_alpha   90.00
_cell.angle_beta   90.00
_cell.angle_gamma   90.00
#
_symmetry.space_group_name_H-M   'P 1'
#
loop_
_entity.id
_entity.type
_entity.pdbx_description
1 polymer ?
#
loop_
_entity_poly.entity_id
_entity_poly.type
_entity_poly.pdbx_seq_one_letter_code
_entity_poly.pdbx_strand_id
1 'polypeptide(L)'
;MKTIKLKSNNINQVINNTITILKSNGLVIFPSDTVYGLLCDATNEQAVKKLIKFKNRPPGKAISVFCNFELFNKLVKINKQQQKIIKEILPGPFTVILLSKHQVSKSLESEKGSLGIRIPAFQLINRLIEEFGKPLTATSANTAGRPAHYSVSTLLNELSEKQKKLIDLVVDAGTLPRNKPSTVVDLTQSDVKILRQGDVDFSRSKIFLSKSSEETKNIASRVISNEVRNLAKRKSHKPLIFIIEGELGVGKTVFVKGLGESLGINNIISPTFVIYYEYGNFYHFDLYRIEEKEEFKHLGIEKLLKTGNILCFEWGEKAGEIFNLLKSKGEIIYVKMKYVSEKEREIIL
;
A
#
# COMPACT_ATOMS: atom_id res chain seq x y z
N MET A 1 -21.95 1.61 -19.11
CA MET A 1 -20.56 1.50 -18.58
C MET A 1 -19.63 2.30 -19.48
N LYS A 2 -18.94 3.30 -18.93
CA LYS A 2 -17.91 4.11 -19.62
C LYS A 2 -16.53 3.58 -19.17
N THR A 3 -15.55 3.52 -20.08
CA THR A 3 -14.17 3.17 -19.73
C THR A 3 -13.25 4.33 -20.06
N ILE A 4 -12.34 4.67 -19.12
CA ILE A 4 -11.33 5.72 -19.31
C ILE A 4 -9.97 5.10 -19.02
N LYS A 5 -9.04 5.16 -19.97
CA LYS A 5 -7.64 4.78 -19.75
C LYS A 5 -6.95 5.86 -18.92
N LEU A 6 -6.35 5.45 -17.80
CA LEU A 6 -5.55 6.32 -16.96
C LEU A 6 -4.19 6.59 -17.63
N LYS A 7 -3.81 7.87 -17.71
CA LYS A 7 -2.52 8.35 -18.20
C LYS A 7 -2.04 9.48 -17.32
N SER A 8 -0.74 9.77 -17.30
CA SER A 8 -0.16 10.87 -16.52
C SER A 8 -0.78 12.23 -16.83
N ASN A 9 -1.15 12.48 -18.08
CA ASN A 9 -1.71 13.74 -18.55
C ASN A 9 -3.22 13.89 -18.37
N ASN A 10 -3.96 12.87 -17.89
CA ASN A 10 -5.42 12.95 -17.74
C ASN A 10 -5.93 12.69 -16.31
N ILE A 11 -5.05 12.68 -15.31
CA ILE A 11 -5.40 12.37 -13.91
C ILE A 11 -6.54 13.27 -13.42
N ASN A 12 -6.48 14.59 -13.66
CA ASN A 12 -7.53 15.54 -13.25
C ASN A 12 -8.89 15.19 -13.87
N GLN A 13 -8.90 14.85 -15.15
CA GLN A 13 -10.11 14.43 -15.86
C GLN A 13 -10.69 13.14 -15.28
N VAL A 14 -9.84 12.16 -14.97
CA VAL A 14 -10.24 10.87 -14.34
C VAL A 14 -10.86 11.12 -12.98
N ILE A 15 -10.23 11.91 -12.13
CA ILE A 15 -10.75 12.25 -10.79
C ILE A 15 -12.11 12.94 -10.91
N ASN A 16 -12.23 13.99 -11.73
CA ASN A 16 -13.49 14.73 -11.91
C ASN A 16 -14.63 13.84 -12.42
N ASN A 17 -14.36 13.00 -13.44
CA ASN A 17 -15.37 12.05 -13.94
C ASN A 17 -15.77 11.04 -12.84
N THR A 18 -14.81 10.55 -12.08
CA THR A 18 -15.07 9.61 -10.99
C THR A 18 -15.95 10.25 -9.91
N ILE A 19 -15.64 11.48 -9.49
CA ILE A 19 -16.44 12.23 -8.51
C ILE A 19 -17.86 12.45 -9.01
N THR A 20 -18.04 12.83 -10.28
CA THR A 20 -19.36 13.01 -10.88
C THR A 20 -20.21 11.75 -10.80
N ILE A 21 -19.63 10.60 -11.11
CA ILE A 21 -20.31 9.29 -11.03
C ILE A 21 -20.62 8.94 -9.56
N LEU A 22 -19.68 9.13 -8.64
CA LEU A 22 -19.89 8.85 -7.21
C LEU A 22 -21.01 9.72 -6.62
N LYS A 23 -21.10 11.00 -7.00
CA LYS A 23 -22.16 11.91 -6.58
C LYS A 23 -23.54 11.50 -7.10
N SER A 24 -23.61 10.79 -8.22
CA SER A 24 -24.86 10.24 -8.78
C SER A 24 -25.15 8.80 -8.34
N ASN A 25 -24.63 8.36 -7.20
CA ASN A 25 -24.79 7.01 -6.63
C ASN A 25 -24.23 5.91 -7.53
N GLY A 26 -23.24 6.25 -8.35
CA GLY A 26 -22.62 5.34 -9.30
C GLY A 26 -21.62 4.38 -8.67
N LEU A 27 -21.34 3.31 -9.41
CA LEU A 27 -20.38 2.28 -9.07
C LEU A 27 -19.20 2.36 -10.03
N VAL A 28 -18.00 2.48 -9.47
CA VAL A 28 -16.75 2.69 -10.22
C VAL A 28 -15.77 1.57 -9.98
N ILE A 29 -15.22 0.99 -11.05
CA ILE A 29 -14.02 0.16 -10.98
C ILE A 29 -12.81 1.08 -11.07
N PHE A 30 -11.93 1.00 -10.07
CA PHE A 30 -10.80 1.92 -9.91
C PHE A 30 -9.54 1.20 -9.49
N PRO A 31 -8.34 1.59 -9.98
CA PRO A 31 -7.09 0.99 -9.55
C PRO A 31 -6.77 1.33 -8.09
N SER A 32 -6.12 0.40 -7.38
CA SER A 32 -5.58 0.64 -6.04
C SER A 32 -4.15 0.14 -5.92
N ASP A 33 -3.56 0.34 -4.76
CA ASP A 33 -2.24 -0.17 -4.38
C ASP A 33 -2.14 -1.70 -4.33
N THR A 34 -3.27 -2.41 -4.43
CA THR A 34 -3.31 -3.87 -4.36
C THR A 34 -3.94 -4.49 -5.60
N VAL A 35 -5.21 -4.21 -5.86
CA VAL A 35 -6.02 -4.79 -6.95
C VAL A 35 -7.00 -3.75 -7.47
N TYR A 36 -7.68 -4.04 -8.58
CA TYR A 36 -8.83 -3.22 -8.97
C TYR A 36 -9.92 -3.27 -7.91
N GLY A 37 -10.29 -2.11 -7.38
CA GLY A 37 -11.32 -1.91 -6.38
C GLY A 37 -12.66 -1.53 -6.98
N LEU A 38 -13.73 -1.80 -6.22
CA LEU A 38 -15.09 -1.37 -6.53
C LEU A 38 -15.46 -0.26 -5.56
N LEU A 39 -15.60 0.97 -6.07
CA LEU A 39 -15.83 2.18 -5.30
C LEU A 39 -17.26 2.66 -5.47
N CYS A 40 -17.87 3.07 -4.37
CA CYS A 40 -19.06 3.94 -4.32
C CYS A 40 -19.02 4.79 -3.05
N ASP A 41 -19.89 5.80 -2.95
CA ASP A 41 -20.09 6.57 -1.73
C ASP A 41 -20.51 5.66 -0.58
N ALA A 42 -19.66 5.49 0.42
CA ALA A 42 -19.91 4.60 1.55
C ALA A 42 -21.03 5.12 2.48
N THR A 43 -21.40 6.39 2.37
CA THR A 43 -22.50 6.98 3.15
C THR A 43 -23.86 6.85 2.46
N ASN A 44 -23.89 6.43 1.19
CA ASN A 44 -25.11 6.36 0.39
C ASN A 44 -25.67 4.94 0.32
N GLU A 45 -26.83 4.72 0.91
CA GLU A 45 -27.49 3.41 0.97
C GLU A 45 -27.80 2.81 -0.41
N GLN A 46 -28.19 3.63 -1.39
CA GLN A 46 -28.53 3.16 -2.74
C GLN A 46 -27.28 2.68 -3.47
N ALA A 47 -26.17 3.44 -3.38
CA ALA A 47 -24.89 3.09 -3.96
C ALA A 47 -24.33 1.80 -3.33
N VAL A 48 -24.43 1.67 -2.00
CA VAL A 48 -23.97 0.47 -1.27
C VAL A 48 -24.83 -0.74 -1.62
N LYS A 49 -26.16 -0.61 -1.74
CA LYS A 49 -27.03 -1.70 -2.21
C LYS A 49 -26.66 -2.16 -3.62
N LYS A 50 -26.35 -1.23 -4.52
CA LYS A 50 -25.87 -1.52 -5.89
C LYS A 50 -24.56 -2.32 -5.86
N LEU A 51 -23.60 -1.93 -4.99
CA LEU A 51 -22.35 -2.64 -4.78
C LEU A 51 -22.57 -4.06 -4.23
N ILE A 52 -23.43 -4.23 -3.22
CA ILE A 52 -23.74 -5.55 -2.64
C ILE A 52 -24.36 -6.47 -3.69
N LYS A 53 -25.28 -5.94 -4.51
CA LYS A 53 -25.88 -6.66 -5.64
C LYS A 53 -24.84 -7.09 -6.66
N PHE A 54 -23.90 -6.19 -7.02
CA PHE A 54 -22.77 -6.51 -7.91
C PHE A 54 -21.93 -7.68 -7.37
N LYS A 55 -21.58 -7.62 -6.07
CA LYS A 55 -20.72 -8.63 -5.44
C LYS A 55 -21.45 -9.96 -5.17
N ASN A 56 -22.75 -10.00 -5.29
CA ASN A 56 -23.57 -11.15 -4.83
C ASN A 56 -23.16 -11.56 -3.40
N ARG A 57 -23.04 -10.55 -2.51
CA ARG A 57 -22.46 -10.73 -1.17
C ARG A 57 -23.52 -11.13 -0.17
N PRO A 58 -23.30 -12.23 0.59
CA PRO A 58 -24.22 -12.61 1.65
C PRO A 58 -24.33 -11.50 2.72
N PRO A 59 -25.51 -11.33 3.35
CA PRO A 59 -25.69 -10.44 4.50
C PRO A 59 -24.68 -10.74 5.62
N GLY A 60 -24.37 -9.74 6.45
CA GLY A 60 -23.50 -9.89 7.63
C GLY A 60 -21.98 -9.87 7.34
N LYS A 61 -21.57 -9.94 6.08
CA LYS A 61 -20.14 -9.78 5.73
C LYS A 61 -19.81 -8.30 5.55
N ALA A 62 -19.10 -7.69 6.50
CA ALA A 62 -18.65 -6.31 6.46
C ALA A 62 -17.81 -5.98 5.21
N ILE A 63 -17.86 -4.72 4.77
CA ILE A 63 -17.05 -4.18 3.69
C ILE A 63 -16.27 -2.99 4.24
N SER A 64 -14.95 -2.98 4.03
CA SER A 64 -14.10 -1.89 4.47
C SER A 64 -14.31 -0.62 3.65
N VAL A 65 -13.87 0.52 4.19
CA VAL A 65 -13.92 1.81 3.51
C VAL A 65 -12.54 2.43 3.41
N PHE A 66 -12.30 3.14 2.31
CA PHE A 66 -11.19 4.07 2.16
C PHE A 66 -11.57 5.42 2.77
N CYS A 67 -10.64 6.02 3.51
CA CYS A 67 -10.76 7.39 4.01
C CYS A 67 -9.37 8.03 4.15
N ASN A 68 -9.33 9.33 4.45
CA ASN A 68 -8.15 10.03 4.95
C ASN A 68 -8.19 10.13 6.49
N PHE A 69 -7.14 10.69 7.13
CA PHE A 69 -7.09 10.80 8.59
C PHE A 69 -8.15 11.73 9.18
N GLU A 70 -8.61 12.72 8.45
CA GLU A 70 -9.69 13.60 8.90
C GLU A 70 -11.00 12.83 9.03
N LEU A 71 -11.38 12.09 7.99
CA LEU A 71 -12.57 11.26 7.99
C LEU A 71 -12.46 10.10 8.98
N PHE A 72 -11.27 9.52 9.15
CA PHE A 72 -11.02 8.41 10.05
C PHE A 72 -11.60 8.64 11.44
N ASN A 73 -11.30 9.80 12.04
CA ASN A 73 -11.78 10.15 13.37
C ASN A 73 -13.31 10.35 13.44
N LYS A 74 -13.96 10.65 12.30
CA LYS A 74 -15.43 10.77 12.21
C LYS A 74 -16.10 9.40 12.12
N LEU A 75 -15.40 8.39 11.58
CA LEU A 75 -15.96 7.07 11.23
C LEU A 75 -15.88 6.04 12.35
N VAL A 76 -14.83 6.08 13.18
CA VAL A 76 -14.57 5.03 14.19
C VAL A 76 -14.19 5.59 15.55
N LYS A 77 -14.43 4.75 16.59
CA LYS A 77 -13.99 5.01 17.95
C LYS A 77 -12.59 4.43 18.14
N ILE A 78 -11.69 5.21 18.74
CA ILE A 78 -10.31 4.80 19.01
C ILE A 78 -9.89 5.16 20.43
N ASN A 79 -9.09 4.31 21.05
CA ASN A 79 -8.40 4.58 22.31
C ASN A 79 -6.91 4.90 22.07
N LYS A 80 -6.19 5.30 23.14
CA LYS A 80 -4.77 5.68 23.04
C LYS A 80 -3.85 4.55 22.54
N GLN A 81 -4.13 3.29 22.90
CA GLN A 81 -3.35 2.14 22.47
C GLN A 81 -3.57 1.85 20.98
N GLN A 82 -4.84 1.84 20.53
CA GLN A 82 -5.19 1.68 19.13
C GLN A 82 -4.60 2.80 18.27
N GLN A 83 -4.59 4.05 18.78
CA GLN A 83 -4.02 5.19 18.08
C GLN A 83 -2.51 5.01 17.78
N LYS A 84 -1.75 4.43 18.72
CA LYS A 84 -0.34 4.11 18.49
C LYS A 84 -0.20 3.14 17.32
N ILE A 85 -0.88 2.00 17.37
CA ILE A 85 -0.84 0.98 16.32
C ILE A 85 -1.24 1.55 14.94
N ILE A 86 -2.33 2.33 14.90
CA ILE A 86 -2.84 2.93 13.67
C ILE A 86 -1.81 3.86 13.03
N LYS A 87 -1.14 4.70 13.83
CA LYS A 87 -0.09 5.60 13.33
C LYS A 87 1.09 4.84 12.73
N GLU A 88 1.38 3.65 13.22
CA GLU A 88 2.47 2.81 12.75
C GLU A 88 2.18 2.20 11.37
N ILE A 89 0.95 1.73 11.16
CA ILE A 89 0.59 0.93 9.99
C ILE A 89 -0.16 1.70 8.90
N LEU A 90 -0.72 2.88 9.19
CA LEU A 90 -1.42 3.72 8.21
C LEU A 90 -0.68 5.07 8.00
N PRO A 91 -0.66 5.57 6.75
CA PRO A 91 -1.12 4.95 5.50
C PRO A 91 -0.31 3.71 5.14
N GLY A 92 -0.95 2.69 4.55
CA GLY A 92 -0.23 1.47 4.17
C GLY A 92 -1.15 0.34 3.68
N PRO A 93 -0.57 -0.84 3.39
CA PRO A 93 -1.29 -2.00 2.89
C PRO A 93 -2.04 -2.74 4.02
N PHE A 94 -2.63 -1.98 4.92
CA PHE A 94 -3.39 -2.49 6.07
C PHE A 94 -4.86 -2.09 6.01
N THR A 95 -5.70 -2.95 6.57
CA THR A 95 -7.09 -2.65 6.92
C THR A 95 -7.23 -2.83 8.42
N VAL A 96 -7.61 -1.80 9.14
CA VAL A 96 -7.88 -1.87 10.58
C VAL A 96 -9.37 -1.98 10.85
N ILE A 97 -9.77 -2.92 11.70
CA ILE A 97 -11.16 -3.08 12.13
C ILE A 97 -11.32 -2.46 13.50
N LEU A 98 -12.28 -1.53 13.61
CA LEU A 98 -12.55 -0.73 14.79
C LEU A 98 -14.07 -0.60 15.02
N LEU A 99 -14.47 -0.20 16.23
CA LEU A 99 -15.87 0.10 16.52
C LEU A 99 -16.34 1.31 15.72
N SER A 100 -17.43 1.13 14.97
CA SER A 100 -18.01 2.18 14.11
C SER A 100 -18.67 3.29 14.93
N LYS A 101 -18.68 4.50 14.38
CA LYS A 101 -19.54 5.62 14.79
C LYS A 101 -20.81 5.74 13.95
N HIS A 102 -21.09 4.73 13.12
CA HIS A 102 -22.30 4.64 12.29
C HIS A 102 -22.49 5.80 11.32
N GLN A 103 -21.39 6.29 10.75
CA GLN A 103 -21.39 7.38 9.75
C GLN A 103 -21.34 6.88 8.32
N VAL A 104 -21.43 5.57 8.11
CA VAL A 104 -21.52 4.90 6.79
C VAL A 104 -22.79 4.07 6.72
N SER A 105 -23.12 3.57 5.54
CA SER A 105 -24.22 2.62 5.37
C SER A 105 -24.04 1.43 6.33
N LYS A 106 -25.11 1.11 7.07
CA LYS A 106 -25.12 -0.03 8.01
C LYS A 106 -24.75 -1.35 7.34
N SER A 107 -25.02 -1.49 6.07
CA SER A 107 -24.69 -2.69 5.28
C SER A 107 -23.17 -2.90 5.09
N LEU A 108 -22.34 -1.92 5.40
CA LEU A 108 -20.87 -2.02 5.36
C LEU A 108 -20.29 -2.48 6.70
N GLU A 109 -21.05 -2.35 7.77
CA GLU A 109 -20.62 -2.70 9.13
C GLU A 109 -20.82 -4.20 9.41
N SER A 110 -20.07 -4.73 10.37
CA SER A 110 -20.34 -6.05 10.89
C SER A 110 -21.58 -6.06 11.80
N GLU A 111 -22.11 -7.23 12.06
CA GLU A 111 -23.23 -7.42 13.03
C GLU A 111 -22.89 -6.90 14.42
N LYS A 112 -21.59 -6.86 14.78
CA LYS A 112 -21.08 -6.33 16.06
C LYS A 112 -20.83 -4.81 16.03
N GLY A 113 -21.24 -4.11 14.97
CA GLY A 113 -21.04 -2.67 14.83
C GLY A 113 -19.57 -2.25 14.62
N SER A 114 -18.76 -3.10 14.02
CA SER A 114 -17.38 -2.75 13.64
C SER A 114 -17.28 -2.40 12.15
N LEU A 115 -16.30 -1.57 11.82
CA LEU A 115 -16.02 -1.11 10.46
C LEU A 115 -14.53 -1.32 10.14
N GLY A 116 -14.23 -1.84 8.97
CA GLY A 116 -12.89 -1.92 8.44
C GLY A 116 -12.50 -0.60 7.76
N ILE A 117 -11.38 -0.03 8.18
CA ILE A 117 -10.85 1.23 7.62
C ILE A 117 -9.53 0.96 6.90
N ARG A 118 -9.37 1.62 5.75
CA ARG A 118 -8.13 1.61 4.98
C ARG A 118 -7.74 3.03 4.58
N ILE A 119 -6.49 3.39 4.88
CA ILE A 119 -5.84 4.60 4.35
C ILE A 119 -4.66 4.10 3.51
N PRO A 120 -4.81 4.01 2.18
CA PRO A 120 -3.77 3.43 1.34
C PRO A 120 -2.60 4.41 1.13
N ALA A 121 -1.40 3.88 0.96
CA ALA A 121 -0.26 4.66 0.47
C ALA A 121 -0.32 4.76 -1.07
N PHE A 122 -1.43 5.29 -1.60
CA PHE A 122 -1.70 5.39 -3.04
C PHE A 122 -2.33 6.74 -3.38
N GLN A 123 -1.53 7.63 -3.93
CA GLN A 123 -1.90 9.04 -4.13
C GLN A 123 -3.22 9.25 -4.88
N LEU A 124 -3.50 8.43 -5.90
CA LEU A 124 -4.71 8.60 -6.72
C LEU A 124 -6.00 8.38 -5.92
N ILE A 125 -6.03 7.38 -5.02
CA ILE A 125 -7.19 7.15 -4.12
C ILE A 125 -7.24 8.23 -3.05
N ASN A 126 -6.11 8.63 -2.47
CA ASN A 126 -6.07 9.66 -1.44
C ASN A 126 -6.60 11.00 -1.98
N ARG A 127 -6.16 11.40 -3.17
CA ARG A 127 -6.65 12.57 -3.86
C ARG A 127 -8.15 12.48 -4.18
N LEU A 128 -8.62 11.32 -4.66
CA LEU A 128 -10.05 11.10 -4.92
C LEU A 128 -10.89 11.28 -3.64
N ILE A 129 -10.44 10.75 -2.50
CA ILE A 129 -11.12 10.89 -1.21
C ILE A 129 -11.13 12.36 -0.76
N GLU A 130 -10.01 13.04 -0.89
CA GLU A 130 -9.87 14.45 -0.51
C GLU A 130 -10.82 15.34 -1.30
N GLU A 131 -10.84 15.21 -2.64
CA GLU A 131 -11.71 16.02 -3.51
C GLU A 131 -13.19 15.61 -3.42
N PHE A 132 -13.49 14.34 -3.15
CA PHE A 132 -14.86 13.87 -2.95
C PHE A 132 -15.43 14.25 -1.58
N GLY A 133 -14.58 14.33 -0.56
CA GLY A 133 -14.95 14.75 0.81
C GLY A 133 -15.68 13.69 1.63
N LYS A 134 -15.81 12.44 1.16
CA LYS A 134 -16.53 11.35 1.83
C LYS A 134 -15.77 10.03 1.74
N PRO A 135 -16.01 9.07 2.67
CA PRO A 135 -15.43 7.74 2.58
C PRO A 135 -15.98 6.97 1.38
N LEU A 136 -15.11 6.18 0.75
CA LEU A 136 -15.43 5.30 -0.37
C LEU A 136 -15.35 3.85 0.05
N THR A 137 -16.12 2.96 -0.56
CA THR A 137 -16.00 1.52 -0.29
C THR A 137 -14.62 0.98 -0.72
N ALA A 138 -14.04 0.09 0.07
CA ALA A 138 -12.73 -0.52 -0.13
C ALA A 138 -12.87 -2.04 -0.28
N THR A 139 -13.26 -2.48 -1.45
CA THR A 139 -13.41 -3.91 -1.74
C THR A 139 -12.92 -4.22 -3.15
N SER A 140 -12.39 -5.42 -3.39
CA SER A 140 -11.97 -5.85 -4.72
C SER A 140 -13.14 -5.92 -5.71
N ALA A 141 -12.87 -5.58 -6.98
CA ALA A 141 -13.85 -5.59 -8.06
C ALA A 141 -14.10 -7.01 -8.62
N ASN A 142 -14.53 -7.94 -7.74
CA ASN A 142 -14.85 -9.32 -8.09
C ASN A 142 -16.16 -9.75 -7.42
N THR A 143 -16.77 -10.81 -7.90
CA THR A 143 -17.86 -11.50 -7.18
C THR A 143 -17.32 -12.08 -5.87
N ALA A 144 -18.14 -12.09 -4.82
CA ALA A 144 -17.74 -12.63 -3.53
C ALA A 144 -17.26 -14.09 -3.66
N GLY A 145 -16.09 -14.40 -3.06
CA GLY A 145 -15.48 -15.73 -3.12
C GLY A 145 -14.65 -16.01 -4.38
N ARG A 146 -14.63 -15.12 -5.37
CA ARG A 146 -13.77 -15.25 -6.55
C ARG A 146 -12.42 -14.52 -6.35
N PRO A 147 -11.36 -14.88 -7.09
CA PRO A 147 -10.09 -14.17 -7.05
C PRO A 147 -10.21 -12.69 -7.42
N ALA A 148 -9.30 -11.87 -6.92
CA ALA A 148 -9.19 -10.47 -7.32
C ALA A 148 -8.51 -10.34 -8.69
N HIS A 149 -8.82 -9.27 -9.42
CA HIS A 149 -8.28 -8.99 -10.75
C HIS A 149 -7.23 -7.89 -10.73
N TYR A 150 -6.19 -8.10 -11.52
CA TYR A 150 -5.07 -7.17 -11.71
C TYR A 150 -5.14 -6.42 -13.05
N SER A 151 -6.07 -6.76 -13.93
CA SER A 151 -6.34 -6.04 -15.17
C SER A 151 -7.83 -5.90 -15.41
N VAL A 152 -8.23 -4.83 -16.10
CA VAL A 152 -9.62 -4.59 -16.48
C VAL A 152 -10.13 -5.66 -17.45
N SER A 153 -9.28 -6.13 -18.35
CA SER A 153 -9.66 -7.15 -19.32
C SER A 153 -10.05 -8.47 -18.66
N THR A 154 -9.23 -8.99 -17.74
CA THR A 154 -9.56 -10.22 -16.99
C THR A 154 -10.80 -10.05 -16.12
N LEU A 155 -10.96 -8.87 -15.51
CA LEU A 155 -12.14 -8.56 -14.72
C LEU A 155 -13.41 -8.57 -15.57
N LEU A 156 -13.44 -7.84 -16.69
CA LEU A 156 -14.64 -7.73 -17.52
C LEU A 156 -15.02 -9.05 -18.21
N ASN A 157 -14.05 -9.92 -18.50
CA ASN A 157 -14.30 -11.25 -19.06
C ASN A 157 -15.01 -12.19 -18.06
N GLU A 158 -14.79 -12.00 -16.75
CA GLU A 158 -15.42 -12.84 -15.71
C GLU A 158 -16.81 -12.31 -15.28
N LEU A 159 -17.11 -11.04 -15.55
CA LEU A 159 -18.38 -10.44 -15.16
C LEU A 159 -19.53 -10.83 -16.08
N SER A 160 -20.67 -11.20 -15.47
CA SER A 160 -21.92 -11.37 -16.19
C SER A 160 -22.46 -10.04 -16.75
N GLU A 161 -23.28 -10.10 -17.78
CA GLU A 161 -23.93 -8.90 -18.35
C GLU A 161 -24.79 -8.15 -17.31
N LYS A 162 -25.40 -8.86 -16.35
CA LYS A 162 -26.14 -8.25 -15.22
C LYS A 162 -25.19 -7.40 -14.34
N GLN A 163 -23.99 -7.89 -14.08
CA GLN A 163 -22.99 -7.16 -13.28
C GLN A 163 -22.41 -5.98 -14.07
N LYS A 164 -22.08 -6.15 -15.35
CA LYS A 164 -21.60 -5.06 -16.21
C LYS A 164 -22.57 -3.88 -16.26
N LYS A 165 -23.89 -4.14 -16.29
CA LYS A 165 -24.95 -3.11 -16.24
C LYS A 165 -24.98 -2.32 -14.92
N LEU A 166 -24.42 -2.85 -13.83
CA LEU A 166 -24.32 -2.15 -12.55
C LEU A 166 -23.12 -1.19 -12.47
N ILE A 167 -22.14 -1.32 -13.37
CA ILE A 167 -20.94 -0.48 -13.39
C ILE A 167 -21.20 0.76 -14.24
N ASP A 168 -20.94 1.93 -13.69
CA ASP A 168 -21.10 3.20 -14.41
C ASP A 168 -19.80 3.64 -15.06
N LEU A 169 -18.64 3.45 -14.37
CA LEU A 169 -17.33 3.84 -14.86
C LEU A 169 -16.27 2.78 -14.56
N VAL A 170 -15.35 2.59 -15.50
CA VAL A 170 -14.13 1.81 -15.35
C VAL A 170 -12.94 2.72 -15.62
N VAL A 171 -12.04 2.84 -14.64
CA VAL A 171 -10.74 3.51 -14.79
C VAL A 171 -9.68 2.43 -15.04
N ASP A 172 -9.16 2.38 -16.26
CA ASP A 172 -8.20 1.37 -16.69
C ASP A 172 -6.77 1.91 -16.58
N ALA A 173 -6.01 1.42 -15.60
CA ALA A 173 -4.60 1.70 -15.38
C ALA A 173 -3.68 0.61 -15.97
N GLY A 174 -4.20 -0.27 -16.84
CA GLY A 174 -3.48 -1.42 -17.35
C GLY A 174 -3.38 -2.56 -16.34
N THR A 175 -2.28 -3.31 -16.37
CA THR A 175 -2.06 -4.42 -15.44
C THR A 175 -1.42 -3.91 -14.16
N LEU A 176 -2.09 -4.10 -13.04
CA LEU A 176 -1.58 -3.75 -11.71
C LEU A 176 -0.57 -4.80 -11.22
N PRO A 177 0.36 -4.42 -10.33
CA PRO A 177 1.24 -5.37 -9.65
C PRO A 177 0.45 -6.46 -8.92
N ARG A 178 0.98 -7.68 -8.88
CA ARG A 178 0.33 -8.81 -8.18
C ARG A 178 0.59 -8.79 -6.67
N ASN A 179 0.18 -7.72 -6.02
CA ASN A 179 0.25 -7.61 -4.56
C ASN A 179 -0.87 -8.43 -3.91
N LYS A 180 -0.59 -9.02 -2.74
CA LYS A 180 -1.66 -9.62 -1.95
C LYS A 180 -2.64 -8.54 -1.47
N PRO A 181 -3.89 -8.89 -1.18
CA PRO A 181 -4.80 -7.98 -0.50
C PRO A 181 -4.21 -7.50 0.84
N SER A 182 -4.65 -6.33 1.32
CA SER A 182 -4.18 -5.75 2.58
C SER A 182 -4.20 -6.74 3.75
N THR A 183 -3.22 -6.63 4.66
CA THR A 183 -3.28 -7.29 5.97
C THR A 183 -4.47 -6.72 6.76
N VAL A 184 -5.31 -7.59 7.32
CA VAL A 184 -6.49 -7.18 8.10
C VAL A 184 -6.20 -7.39 9.59
N VAL A 185 -6.19 -6.28 10.33
CA VAL A 185 -5.91 -6.24 11.76
C VAL A 185 -7.17 -5.85 12.51
N ASP A 186 -7.65 -6.72 13.39
CA ASP A 186 -8.77 -6.44 14.27
C ASP A 186 -8.27 -5.83 15.58
N LEU A 187 -8.69 -4.60 15.83
CA LEU A 187 -8.38 -3.81 17.02
C LEU A 187 -9.62 -3.60 17.91
N THR A 188 -10.70 -4.33 17.68
CA THR A 188 -11.94 -4.17 18.48
C THR A 188 -11.83 -4.72 19.90
N GLN A 189 -10.89 -5.63 20.14
CA GLN A 189 -10.60 -6.25 21.43
C GLN A 189 -9.30 -5.68 22.04
N SER A 190 -8.99 -6.05 23.28
CA SER A 190 -7.73 -5.69 23.94
C SER A 190 -6.52 -6.28 23.20
N ASP A 191 -6.66 -7.46 22.65
CA ASP A 191 -5.61 -8.15 21.93
C ASP A 191 -5.71 -7.90 20.43
N VAL A 192 -4.58 -7.60 19.82
CA VAL A 192 -4.47 -7.40 18.38
C VAL A 192 -4.61 -8.75 17.66
N LYS A 193 -5.60 -8.86 16.77
CA LYS A 193 -5.85 -10.09 16.02
C LYS A 193 -5.67 -9.88 14.53
N ILE A 194 -4.81 -10.67 13.90
CA ILE A 194 -4.66 -10.67 12.45
C ILE A 194 -5.70 -11.62 11.85
N LEU A 195 -6.65 -11.08 11.09
CA LEU A 195 -7.69 -11.86 10.43
C LEU A 195 -7.30 -12.32 9.03
N ARG A 196 -6.39 -11.60 8.38
CA ARG A 196 -5.82 -11.93 7.08
C ARG A 196 -4.42 -11.37 6.98
N GLN A 197 -3.48 -12.21 6.58
CA GLN A 197 -2.10 -11.82 6.31
C GLN A 197 -1.94 -11.41 4.85
N GLY A 198 -1.52 -10.17 4.61
CA GLY A 198 -1.12 -9.65 3.30
C GLY A 198 0.37 -9.85 3.02
N ASP A 199 0.97 -8.92 2.30
CA ASP A 199 2.39 -8.96 1.98
C ASP A 199 3.28 -8.48 3.12
N VAL A 200 2.76 -7.59 3.97
CA VAL A 200 3.46 -7.04 5.14
C VAL A 200 3.07 -7.83 6.39
N ASP A 201 4.05 -8.35 7.09
CA ASP A 201 3.85 -9.11 8.33
C ASP A 201 3.78 -8.15 9.53
N PHE A 202 2.58 -7.98 10.08
CA PHE A 202 2.35 -7.14 11.25
C PHE A 202 3.04 -7.68 12.52
N SER A 203 3.18 -8.99 12.65
CA SER A 203 3.72 -9.61 13.88
C SER A 203 5.23 -9.37 14.08
N ARG A 204 5.92 -8.88 13.05
CA ARG A 204 7.37 -8.62 13.04
C ARG A 204 7.75 -7.15 12.99
N SER A 205 6.78 -6.24 12.98
CA SER A 205 7.08 -4.80 12.92
C SER A 205 7.86 -4.36 14.16
N LYS A 206 9.10 -3.91 13.95
CA LYS A 206 9.94 -3.27 14.96
C LYS A 206 9.95 -1.78 14.70
N ILE A 207 9.67 -1.00 15.73
CA ILE A 207 9.61 0.44 15.65
C ILE A 207 10.79 1.02 16.39
N PHE A 208 11.51 1.91 15.73
CA PHE A 208 12.62 2.63 16.28
C PHE A 208 12.34 4.13 16.18
N LEU A 209 12.63 4.87 17.24
CA LEU A 209 12.68 6.31 17.20
C LEU A 209 14.13 6.75 16.95
N SER A 210 14.32 7.62 15.98
CA SER A 210 15.62 8.21 15.66
C SER A 210 15.54 9.72 15.81
N LYS A 211 16.48 10.30 16.56
CA LYS A 211 16.58 11.74 16.85
C LYS A 211 17.72 12.43 16.12
N SER A 212 18.51 11.66 15.37
CA SER A 212 19.64 12.19 14.61
C SER A 212 19.97 11.31 13.40
N SER A 213 20.76 11.84 12.47
CA SER A 213 21.30 11.07 11.36
C SER A 213 22.18 9.91 11.83
N GLU A 214 22.92 10.09 12.91
CA GLU A 214 23.75 9.04 13.49
C GLU A 214 22.92 7.91 14.10
N GLU A 215 21.84 8.23 14.81
CA GLU A 215 20.90 7.21 15.31
C GLU A 215 20.23 6.45 14.16
N THR A 216 19.86 7.15 13.08
CA THR A 216 19.30 6.49 11.88
C THR A 216 20.27 5.47 11.30
N LYS A 217 21.56 5.82 11.16
CA LYS A 217 22.61 4.91 10.70
C LYS A 217 22.82 3.72 11.65
N ASN A 218 22.86 3.98 12.95
CA ASN A 218 22.99 2.93 13.96
C ASN A 218 21.81 1.93 13.94
N ILE A 219 20.60 2.41 13.73
CA ILE A 219 19.41 1.54 13.54
C ILE A 219 19.61 0.70 12.27
N ALA A 220 19.96 1.30 11.14
CA ALA A 220 20.20 0.61 9.89
C ALA A 220 21.27 -0.48 10.02
N SER A 221 22.40 -0.18 10.68
CA SER A 221 23.48 -1.11 10.96
C SER A 221 23.01 -2.35 11.75
N ARG A 222 22.19 -2.13 12.78
CA ARG A 222 21.59 -3.26 13.55
C ARG A 222 20.65 -4.09 12.70
N VAL A 223 19.87 -3.46 11.83
CA VAL A 223 18.93 -4.13 10.94
C VAL A 223 19.66 -5.06 9.98
N ILE A 224 20.63 -4.56 9.23
CA ILE A 224 21.35 -5.36 8.24
C ILE A 224 22.14 -6.48 8.91
N SER A 225 22.78 -6.24 10.05
CA SER A 225 23.53 -7.26 10.80
C SER A 225 22.62 -8.42 11.26
N ASN A 226 21.39 -8.12 11.67
CA ASN A 226 20.41 -9.12 12.04
C ASN A 226 19.90 -9.90 10.82
N GLU A 227 19.60 -9.23 9.71
CA GLU A 227 19.05 -9.89 8.53
C GLU A 227 20.09 -10.77 7.81
N VAL A 228 21.35 -10.32 7.71
CA VAL A 228 22.44 -11.16 7.19
C VAL A 228 22.61 -12.43 8.06
N ARG A 229 22.55 -12.28 9.39
CA ARG A 229 22.58 -13.43 10.31
C ARG A 229 21.40 -14.38 10.13
N ASN A 230 20.18 -13.81 9.90
CA ASN A 230 18.98 -14.60 9.67
C ASN A 230 19.03 -15.37 8.35
N LEU A 231 19.53 -14.76 7.28
CA LEU A 231 19.75 -15.42 5.99
C LEU A 231 20.72 -16.60 6.12
N ALA A 232 21.83 -16.40 6.81
CA ALA A 232 22.81 -17.44 7.06
C ALA A 232 22.20 -18.64 7.83
N LYS A 233 21.41 -18.36 8.88
CA LYS A 233 20.71 -19.41 9.64
C LYS A 233 19.69 -20.20 8.81
N ARG A 234 18.98 -19.54 7.90
CA ARG A 234 17.98 -20.14 7.01
C ARG A 234 18.60 -20.82 5.79
N LYS A 235 19.92 -20.71 5.59
CA LYS A 235 20.62 -21.13 4.36
C LYS A 235 19.95 -20.57 3.10
N SER A 236 19.49 -19.31 3.15
CA SER A 236 18.84 -18.67 2.02
C SER A 236 19.87 -18.33 0.95
N HIS A 237 19.55 -18.69 -0.29
CA HIS A 237 20.34 -18.36 -1.48
C HIS A 237 19.77 -17.19 -2.27
N LYS A 238 18.96 -16.34 -1.62
CA LYS A 238 18.34 -15.17 -2.23
C LYS A 238 19.11 -13.88 -1.91
N PRO A 239 19.07 -12.87 -2.78
CA PRO A 239 19.54 -11.53 -2.45
C PRO A 239 18.70 -10.89 -1.35
N LEU A 240 19.30 -10.01 -0.56
CA LEU A 240 18.62 -9.21 0.44
C LEU A 240 18.17 -7.88 -0.19
N ILE A 241 16.90 -7.53 -0.04
CA ILE A 241 16.31 -6.37 -0.70
C ILE A 241 15.63 -5.48 0.35
N PHE A 242 16.10 -4.22 0.45
CA PHE A 242 15.46 -3.20 1.27
C PHE A 242 14.56 -2.33 0.40
N ILE A 243 13.28 -2.26 0.74
CA ILE A 243 12.29 -1.36 0.14
C ILE A 243 12.01 -0.26 1.16
N ILE A 244 12.49 0.97 0.85
CA ILE A 244 12.49 2.08 1.80
C ILE A 244 11.49 3.13 1.32
N GLU A 245 10.47 3.36 2.13
CA GLU A 245 9.38 4.30 1.88
C GLU A 245 9.41 5.47 2.86
N GLY A 246 8.90 6.61 2.43
CA GLY A 246 8.73 7.78 3.29
C GLY A 246 8.90 9.10 2.56
N GLU A 247 8.51 10.19 3.21
CA GLU A 247 8.50 11.54 2.66
C GLU A 247 9.88 12.04 2.24
N LEU A 248 9.89 13.10 1.41
CA LEU A 248 11.14 13.77 1.02
C LEU A 248 11.86 14.30 2.27
N GLY A 249 13.17 14.08 2.34
CA GLY A 249 14.01 14.57 3.45
C GLY A 249 13.93 13.74 4.74
N VAL A 250 13.06 12.72 4.85
CA VAL A 250 12.87 11.93 6.08
C VAL A 250 14.11 11.13 6.50
N GLY A 251 15.11 10.98 5.61
CA GLY A 251 16.39 10.32 5.92
C GLY A 251 16.57 8.93 5.29
N LYS A 252 15.86 8.61 4.21
CA LYS A 252 16.01 7.33 3.48
C LYS A 252 17.45 7.06 3.09
N THR A 253 18.10 8.03 2.46
CA THR A 253 19.52 7.95 2.08
C THR A 253 20.44 7.82 3.30
N VAL A 254 20.10 8.44 4.44
CA VAL A 254 20.85 8.27 5.69
C VAL A 254 20.75 6.84 6.19
N PHE A 255 19.58 6.24 6.09
CA PHE A 255 19.37 4.83 6.43
C PHE A 255 20.20 3.91 5.53
N VAL A 256 20.19 4.14 4.20
CA VAL A 256 21.02 3.37 3.24
C VAL A 256 22.52 3.53 3.53
N LYS A 257 22.98 4.73 3.89
CA LYS A 257 24.37 4.96 4.33
C LYS A 257 24.71 4.09 5.55
N GLY A 258 23.83 4.02 6.54
CA GLY A 258 24.04 3.16 7.72
C GLY A 258 24.08 1.68 7.39
N LEU A 259 23.27 1.20 6.40
CA LEU A 259 23.36 -0.17 5.89
C LEU A 259 24.76 -0.43 5.31
N GLY A 260 25.24 0.46 4.43
CA GLY A 260 26.53 0.30 3.77
C GLY A 260 27.73 0.45 4.70
N GLU A 261 27.72 1.44 5.61
CA GLU A 261 28.76 1.62 6.63
C GLU A 261 28.97 0.35 7.47
N SER A 262 27.91 -0.36 7.78
CA SER A 262 27.96 -1.66 8.48
C SER A 262 28.64 -2.78 7.67
N LEU A 263 28.75 -2.60 6.36
CA LEU A 263 29.42 -3.51 5.42
C LEU A 263 30.81 -3.01 5.00
N GLY A 264 31.29 -1.94 5.62
CA GLY A 264 32.58 -1.31 5.29
C GLY A 264 32.56 -0.36 4.10
N ILE A 265 31.37 0.05 3.62
CA ILE A 265 31.18 0.98 2.50
C ILE A 265 30.93 2.39 3.04
N ASN A 266 31.98 3.24 3.07
CA ASN A 266 31.92 4.53 3.76
C ASN A 266 31.47 5.71 2.88
N ASN A 267 31.46 5.57 1.55
CA ASN A 267 31.21 6.68 0.62
C ASN A 267 29.94 6.49 -0.20
N ILE A 268 28.83 6.14 0.45
CA ILE A 268 27.54 6.03 -0.22
C ILE A 268 26.96 7.42 -0.48
N ILE A 269 26.63 7.70 -1.74
CA ILE A 269 25.99 8.93 -2.19
C ILE A 269 24.56 8.66 -2.66
N SER A 270 23.72 9.71 -2.71
CA SER A 270 22.37 9.60 -3.22
C SER A 270 22.37 9.46 -4.74
N PRO A 271 21.70 8.45 -5.32
CA PRO A 271 21.66 8.24 -6.77
C PRO A 271 20.53 8.99 -7.48
N THR A 272 19.93 10.02 -6.87
CA THR A 272 18.74 10.73 -7.38
C THR A 272 18.89 11.23 -8.84
N PHE A 273 20.11 11.44 -9.31
CA PHE A 273 20.37 11.89 -10.69
C PHE A 273 20.75 10.77 -11.68
N VAL A 274 21.18 9.61 -11.19
CA VAL A 274 21.69 8.48 -12.01
C VAL A 274 20.90 7.18 -11.83
N ILE A 275 19.86 7.21 -11.01
CA ILE A 275 18.96 6.11 -10.64
C ILE A 275 19.59 5.09 -9.70
N TYR A 276 20.83 4.62 -9.92
CA TYR A 276 21.51 3.76 -8.96
C TYR A 276 23.04 3.88 -9.01
N TYR A 277 23.66 3.47 -7.90
CA TYR A 277 25.09 3.24 -7.76
C TYR A 277 25.37 1.81 -7.32
N GLU A 278 26.50 1.28 -7.77
CA GLU A 278 27.02 -0.04 -7.43
C GLU A 278 28.27 0.07 -6.56
N TYR A 279 28.29 -0.67 -5.45
CA TYR A 279 29.38 -0.76 -4.50
C TYR A 279 29.73 -2.24 -4.26
N GLY A 280 30.29 -2.89 -5.29
CA GLY A 280 30.52 -4.33 -5.27
C GLY A 280 29.22 -5.13 -5.30
N ASN A 281 28.85 -5.79 -4.19
CA ASN A 281 27.61 -6.53 -4.08
C ASN A 281 26.48 -5.74 -3.41
N PHE A 282 26.67 -4.45 -3.17
CA PHE A 282 25.68 -3.53 -2.61
C PHE A 282 25.22 -2.54 -3.68
N TYR A 283 23.92 -2.44 -3.90
CA TYR A 283 23.29 -1.61 -4.94
C TYR A 283 22.32 -0.64 -4.29
N HIS A 284 22.48 0.65 -4.58
CA HIS A 284 21.63 1.71 -4.05
C HIS A 284 20.84 2.37 -5.18
N PHE A 285 19.54 2.18 -5.18
CA PHE A 285 18.57 2.74 -6.14
C PHE A 285 17.76 3.86 -5.51
N ASP A 286 17.49 4.92 -6.28
CA ASP A 286 16.54 5.99 -5.95
C ASP A 286 15.48 6.07 -7.05
N LEU A 287 14.25 5.69 -6.73
CA LEU A 287 13.15 5.62 -7.69
C LEU A 287 12.36 6.94 -7.80
N TYR A 288 12.83 8.03 -7.16
CA TYR A 288 12.12 9.31 -7.12
C TYR A 288 11.73 9.83 -8.51
N ARG A 289 12.63 9.70 -9.48
CA ARG A 289 12.47 10.22 -10.85
C ARG A 289 11.81 9.26 -11.82
N ILE A 290 11.62 8.01 -11.45
CA ILE A 290 10.99 7.02 -12.32
C ILE A 290 9.50 7.33 -12.45
N GLU A 291 9.07 7.60 -13.68
CA GLU A 291 7.68 7.90 -14.03
C GLU A 291 7.06 6.82 -14.89
N GLU A 292 7.85 6.15 -15.74
CA GLU A 292 7.38 5.14 -16.68
C GLU A 292 7.94 3.75 -16.37
N LYS A 293 7.13 2.74 -16.66
CA LYS A 293 7.46 1.34 -16.38
C LYS A 293 8.60 0.81 -17.25
N GLU A 294 8.72 1.35 -18.43
CA GLU A 294 9.74 0.99 -19.42
C GLU A 294 11.14 1.31 -18.91
N GLU A 295 11.30 2.33 -18.07
CA GLU A 295 12.58 2.73 -17.49
C GLU A 295 13.20 1.60 -16.66
N PHE A 296 12.39 0.82 -15.94
CA PHE A 296 12.87 -0.31 -15.16
C PHE A 296 13.53 -1.41 -16.00
N LYS A 297 13.08 -1.61 -17.25
CA LYS A 297 13.63 -2.65 -18.12
C LYS A 297 15.08 -2.38 -18.49
N HIS A 298 15.45 -1.10 -18.59
CA HIS A 298 16.80 -0.66 -18.94
C HIS A 298 17.78 -0.74 -17.77
N LEU A 299 17.30 -0.83 -16.53
CA LEU A 299 18.16 -0.92 -15.34
C LEU A 299 18.79 -2.29 -15.13
N GLY A 300 18.36 -3.32 -15.84
CA GLY A 300 18.93 -4.67 -15.75
C GLY A 300 18.83 -5.30 -14.36
N ILE A 301 17.88 -4.86 -13.52
CA ILE A 301 17.71 -5.27 -12.11
C ILE A 301 17.69 -6.79 -11.96
N GLU A 302 17.10 -7.50 -12.92
CA GLU A 302 17.03 -8.97 -12.88
C GLU A 302 18.41 -9.63 -12.79
N LYS A 303 19.42 -9.06 -13.44
CA LYS A 303 20.81 -9.55 -13.44
C LYS A 303 21.49 -9.37 -12.07
N LEU A 304 20.98 -8.43 -11.26
CA LEU A 304 21.48 -8.10 -9.94
C LEU A 304 20.86 -8.95 -8.83
N LEU A 305 19.77 -9.66 -9.11
CA LEU A 305 19.06 -10.51 -8.14
C LEU A 305 19.78 -11.86 -7.94
N LYS A 306 21.02 -11.80 -7.44
CA LYS A 306 21.91 -12.94 -7.19
C LYS A 306 22.15 -13.12 -5.70
N THR A 307 22.42 -14.35 -5.30
CA THR A 307 22.85 -14.69 -3.93
C THR A 307 24.02 -13.80 -3.50
N GLY A 308 23.93 -13.27 -2.29
CA GLY A 308 24.95 -12.42 -1.70
C GLY A 308 24.83 -10.95 -2.06
N ASN A 309 24.01 -10.58 -3.04
CA ASN A 309 23.75 -9.18 -3.35
C ASN A 309 22.77 -8.55 -2.36
N ILE A 310 22.96 -7.28 -2.10
CA ILE A 310 22.10 -6.43 -1.27
C ILE A 310 21.64 -5.25 -2.12
N LEU A 311 20.33 -5.12 -2.28
CA LEU A 311 19.73 -4.05 -3.09
C LEU A 311 18.86 -3.17 -2.17
N CYS A 312 19.10 -1.86 -2.22
CA CYS A 312 18.34 -0.87 -1.46
C CYS A 312 17.58 0.05 -2.43
N PHE A 313 16.27 0.10 -2.32
CA PHE A 313 15.40 0.92 -3.16
C PHE A 313 14.77 2.02 -2.30
N GLU A 314 15.19 3.28 -2.49
CA GLU A 314 14.49 4.44 -1.96
C GLU A 314 13.25 4.73 -2.83
N TRP A 315 12.22 5.34 -2.23
CA TRP A 315 10.91 5.55 -2.85
C TRP A 315 10.26 4.24 -3.27
N GLY A 316 10.27 3.27 -2.36
CA GLY A 316 9.77 1.92 -2.59
C GLY A 316 8.32 1.86 -3.08
N GLU A 317 7.49 2.86 -2.75
CA GLU A 317 6.14 3.04 -3.25
C GLU A 317 6.07 3.22 -4.77
N LYS A 318 7.17 3.62 -5.40
CA LYS A 318 7.30 3.74 -6.86
C LYS A 318 7.81 2.46 -7.55
N ALA A 319 8.19 1.43 -6.80
CA ALA A 319 8.73 0.19 -7.35
C ALA A 319 7.77 -0.55 -8.32
N GLY A 320 6.46 -0.30 -8.21
CA GLY A 320 5.48 -0.70 -9.22
C GLY A 320 5.60 -2.18 -9.64
N GLU A 321 5.83 -2.42 -10.94
CA GLU A 321 5.89 -3.78 -11.49
C GLU A 321 7.15 -4.55 -11.10
N ILE A 322 8.28 -3.88 -10.86
CA ILE A 322 9.50 -4.57 -10.44
C ILE A 322 9.35 -5.21 -9.07
N PHE A 323 8.44 -4.70 -8.24
CA PHE A 323 8.18 -5.23 -6.92
C PHE A 323 7.88 -6.73 -6.93
N ASN A 324 7.10 -7.21 -7.90
CA ASN A 324 6.79 -8.64 -8.03
C ASN A 324 8.03 -9.47 -8.39
N LEU A 325 8.90 -8.94 -9.25
CA LEU A 325 10.18 -9.56 -9.57
C LEU A 325 11.07 -9.63 -8.33
N LEU A 326 11.23 -8.51 -7.60
CA LEU A 326 11.99 -8.43 -6.37
C LEU A 326 11.51 -9.45 -5.34
N LYS A 327 10.19 -9.53 -5.13
CA LYS A 327 9.55 -10.43 -4.18
C LYS A 327 9.71 -11.91 -4.55
N SER A 328 9.66 -12.24 -5.84
CA SER A 328 9.80 -13.64 -6.27
C SER A 328 11.23 -14.16 -6.10
N LYS A 329 12.22 -13.29 -6.30
CA LYS A 329 13.64 -13.66 -6.35
C LYS A 329 14.45 -13.24 -5.12
N GLY A 330 13.94 -12.37 -4.24
CA GLY A 330 14.67 -11.81 -3.09
C GLY A 330 13.99 -12.05 -1.74
N GLU A 331 14.76 -11.81 -0.67
CA GLU A 331 14.25 -11.64 0.70
C GLU A 331 14.03 -10.16 0.94
N ILE A 332 12.76 -9.74 1.10
CA ILE A 332 12.40 -8.34 1.19
C ILE A 332 12.29 -7.88 2.64
N ILE A 333 12.93 -6.77 2.95
CA ILE A 333 12.79 -6.00 4.18
C ILE A 333 12.14 -4.68 3.83
N TYR A 334 10.96 -4.45 4.37
CA TYR A 334 10.28 -3.17 4.28
C TYR A 334 10.78 -2.24 5.36
N VAL A 335 11.08 -1.01 4.98
CA VAL A 335 11.46 0.07 5.87
C VAL A 335 10.56 1.27 5.60
N LYS A 336 9.72 1.62 6.55
CA LYS A 336 8.89 2.81 6.46
C LYS A 336 9.42 3.88 7.41
N MET A 337 9.71 5.06 6.88
CA MET A 337 10.21 6.19 7.65
C MET A 337 9.18 7.32 7.67
N LYS A 338 8.93 7.89 8.84
CA LYS A 338 8.00 9.00 9.04
C LYS A 338 8.61 10.08 9.92
N TYR A 339 8.24 11.34 9.68
CA TYR A 339 8.50 12.40 10.64
C TYR A 339 7.60 12.24 11.87
N VAL A 340 8.18 12.34 13.05
CA VAL A 340 7.47 12.53 14.34
C VAL A 340 7.51 14.01 14.71
N SER A 341 8.65 14.66 14.47
CA SER A 341 8.86 16.10 14.59
C SER A 341 9.96 16.53 13.61
N GLU A 342 10.33 17.80 13.59
CA GLU A 342 11.45 18.30 12.74
C GLU A 342 12.75 17.54 12.99
N LYS A 343 12.99 17.08 14.22
CA LYS A 343 14.24 16.41 14.62
C LYS A 343 14.10 14.91 14.83
N GLU A 344 12.87 14.39 14.92
CA GLU A 344 12.61 12.99 15.24
C GLU A 344 11.93 12.25 14.10
N ARG A 345 12.35 11.02 13.89
CA ARG A 345 11.82 10.11 12.86
C ARG A 345 11.47 8.77 13.47
N GLU A 346 10.41 8.19 13.00
CA GLU A 346 10.03 6.82 13.28
C GLU A 346 10.46 5.94 12.11
N ILE A 347 11.13 4.83 12.41
CA ILE A 347 11.60 3.82 11.46
C ILE A 347 10.90 2.52 11.80
N ILE A 348 10.08 2.02 10.89
CA ILE A 348 9.26 0.82 11.04
C ILE A 348 9.80 -0.24 10.09
N LEU A 349 10.03 -1.45 10.63
CA LEU A 349 10.55 -2.61 9.90
C LEU A 349 9.55 -3.74 9.90
#